data_6693105b958196e5333c50f64aa1970c
#
_entry.id   6693105b958196e5333c50f64aa1970c
#
_cell.length_a   1.000
_cell.length_b   1.000
_cell.length_c   1.000
_cell.angle_alpha   90.00
_cell.angle_beta   90.00
_cell.angle_gamma   90.00
#
_symmetry.space_group_name_H-M   'P 1'
#
loop_
_entity.id
_entity.type
_entity.pdbx_description
1 polymer ?
#
loop_
_entity_poly.entity_id
_entity_poly.type
_entity_poly.pdbx_seq_one_letter_code
_entity_poly.pdbx_strand_id
1 'polypeptide(L)'
;MMSTPPPHFPTMKPNTIRKLHRWLGLLFSVSILMSALSGVIHTVMTRTQAPPPPARPSGGGLDPAAIRVSVADAIAKLPAESRAVHAVNLRGIGGEPWYQIYGGAKGVPFYVSAGDGHVDPAQDERYATEIASAFLGGAKVTKTGYLTAFDNEYINIFRVLPVYRFAADDALETRVYVSTVTGSVTRHTDKQRQFEANVFTNFHKLGFIPDKNFRDFTLAILTGGTALAAVAGIVLFFVTRPRRNAS
;
A
#
# COMPACT_ATOMS: atom_id res chain seq x y z
N MET A 1 -53.14 25.74 32.18
CA MET A 1 -51.97 25.17 31.54
C MET A 1 -51.36 24.14 32.46
N MET A 2 -51.61 22.83 32.16
CA MET A 2 -50.98 21.73 32.91
C MET A 2 -49.58 21.54 32.34
N SER A 3 -48.55 21.81 33.17
CA SER A 3 -47.16 21.48 32.84
C SER A 3 -46.94 19.97 32.90
N THR A 4 -46.65 19.35 31.80
CA THR A 4 -46.20 17.95 31.74
C THR A 4 -44.87 17.80 32.52
N PRO A 5 -44.75 16.84 33.45
CA PRO A 5 -43.49 16.61 34.15
C PRO A 5 -42.41 16.17 33.14
N PRO A 6 -41.14 16.57 33.35
CA PRO A 6 -40.05 16.18 32.48
C PRO A 6 -39.89 14.65 32.46
N PRO A 7 -39.45 14.05 31.34
CA PRO A 7 -39.26 12.60 31.26
C PRO A 7 -38.21 12.13 32.26
N HIS A 8 -38.61 11.22 33.16
CA HIS A 8 -37.69 10.52 34.07
C HIS A 8 -36.86 9.50 33.28
N PHE A 9 -35.62 9.85 32.96
CA PHE A 9 -34.63 8.87 32.48
C PHE A 9 -34.20 7.99 33.67
N PRO A 10 -34.21 6.65 33.54
CA PRO A 10 -33.76 5.78 34.62
C PRO A 10 -32.26 5.99 34.85
N THR A 11 -31.90 6.55 35.98
CA THR A 11 -30.49 6.72 36.38
C THR A 11 -29.91 5.38 36.81
N MET A 12 -28.96 4.84 36.03
CA MET A 12 -28.24 3.61 36.42
C MET A 12 -27.48 3.82 37.73
N LYS A 13 -27.58 2.83 38.66
CA LYS A 13 -26.85 2.88 39.93
C LYS A 13 -25.32 2.90 39.66
N PRO A 14 -24.54 3.70 40.41
CA PRO A 14 -23.08 3.79 40.24
C PRO A 14 -22.35 2.44 40.27
N ASN A 15 -22.81 1.52 41.12
CA ASN A 15 -22.26 0.16 41.23
C ASN A 15 -22.46 -0.68 39.95
N THR A 16 -23.58 -0.49 39.26
CA THR A 16 -23.85 -1.18 37.99
C THR A 16 -22.91 -0.67 36.89
N ILE A 17 -22.72 0.65 36.81
CA ILE A 17 -21.79 1.27 35.85
C ILE A 17 -20.35 0.81 36.11
N ARG A 18 -19.94 0.72 37.40
CA ARG A 18 -18.61 0.23 37.81
C ARG A 18 -18.38 -1.22 37.39
N LYS A 19 -19.38 -2.10 37.62
CA LYS A 19 -19.31 -3.50 37.21
C LYS A 19 -19.21 -3.61 35.66
N LEU A 20 -20.06 -2.88 34.93
CA LEU A 20 -20.07 -2.88 33.48
C LEU A 20 -18.73 -2.43 32.92
N HIS A 21 -18.22 -1.28 33.39
CA HIS A 21 -16.90 -0.76 32.94
C HIS A 21 -15.77 -1.77 33.22
N ARG A 22 -15.75 -2.42 34.38
CA ARG A 22 -14.72 -3.41 34.73
C ARG A 22 -14.75 -4.63 33.80
N TRP A 23 -15.94 -5.16 33.49
CA TRP A 23 -16.06 -6.32 32.60
C TRP A 23 -15.80 -5.98 31.15
N LEU A 24 -16.28 -4.84 30.65
CA LEU A 24 -15.97 -4.36 29.31
C LEU A 24 -14.47 -4.07 29.18
N GLY A 25 -13.88 -3.42 30.18
CA GLY A 25 -12.44 -3.15 30.19
C GLY A 25 -11.61 -4.43 30.13
N LEU A 26 -11.97 -5.45 30.91
CA LEU A 26 -11.27 -6.75 30.88
C LEU A 26 -11.45 -7.46 29.55
N LEU A 27 -12.69 -7.52 29.04
CA LEU A 27 -13.02 -8.20 27.79
C LEU A 27 -12.27 -7.61 26.58
N PHE A 28 -12.20 -6.28 26.52
CA PHE A 28 -11.58 -5.57 25.37
C PHE A 28 -10.13 -5.15 25.63
N SER A 29 -9.56 -5.45 26.80
CA SER A 29 -8.18 -5.06 27.17
C SER A 29 -7.12 -5.58 26.20
N VAL A 30 -7.25 -6.82 25.74
CA VAL A 30 -6.31 -7.42 24.77
C VAL A 30 -6.34 -6.67 23.45
N SER A 31 -7.53 -6.35 22.95
CA SER A 31 -7.68 -5.58 21.70
C SER A 31 -7.06 -4.18 21.80
N ILE A 32 -7.29 -3.50 22.93
CA ILE A 32 -6.70 -2.18 23.21
C ILE A 32 -5.18 -2.28 23.23
N LEU A 33 -4.63 -3.27 23.94
CA LEU A 33 -3.19 -3.46 24.05
C LEU A 33 -2.55 -3.76 22.70
N MET A 34 -3.12 -4.67 21.91
CA MET A 34 -2.65 -5.01 20.58
C MET A 34 -2.64 -3.77 19.67
N SER A 35 -3.73 -3.00 19.64
CA SER A 35 -3.84 -1.80 18.82
C SER A 35 -2.86 -0.71 19.27
N ALA A 36 -2.72 -0.48 20.58
CA ALA A 36 -1.79 0.52 21.12
C ALA A 36 -0.33 0.16 20.83
N LEU A 37 0.09 -1.09 21.08
CA LEU A 37 1.45 -1.54 20.81
C LEU A 37 1.79 -1.48 19.31
N SER A 38 0.88 -1.91 18.44
CA SER A 38 1.09 -1.81 16.99
C SER A 38 1.22 -0.36 16.53
N GLY A 39 0.44 0.55 17.10
CA GLY A 39 0.53 1.98 16.82
C GLY A 39 1.85 2.61 17.27
N VAL A 40 2.35 2.24 18.46
CA VAL A 40 3.67 2.69 18.95
C VAL A 40 4.78 2.19 18.03
N ILE A 41 4.80 0.88 17.70
CA ILE A 41 5.79 0.29 16.80
C ILE A 41 5.76 1.00 15.44
N HIS A 42 4.58 1.18 14.84
CA HIS A 42 4.43 1.90 13.58
C HIS A 42 5.00 3.33 13.66
N THR A 43 4.66 4.08 14.71
CA THR A 43 5.12 5.47 14.88
C THR A 43 6.64 5.54 15.04
N VAL A 44 7.24 4.65 15.85
CA VAL A 44 8.69 4.62 16.09
C VAL A 44 9.42 4.24 14.80
N MET A 45 9.00 3.16 14.14
CA MET A 45 9.65 2.67 12.93
C MET A 45 9.53 3.65 11.77
N THR A 46 8.36 4.26 11.55
CA THR A 46 8.19 5.29 10.51
C THR A 46 9.10 6.50 10.72
N ARG A 47 9.38 6.87 11.97
CA ARG A 47 10.28 8.01 12.28
C ARG A 47 11.76 7.66 12.17
N THR A 48 12.12 6.41 12.36
CA THR A 48 13.53 5.96 12.34
C THR A 48 13.97 5.45 10.97
N GLN A 49 13.05 5.12 10.09
CA GLN A 49 13.34 4.68 8.73
C GLN A 49 13.62 5.88 7.82
N ALA A 50 14.62 5.75 6.96
CA ALA A 50 14.88 6.73 5.91
C ALA A 50 13.66 6.84 4.97
N PRO A 51 13.29 8.05 4.50
CA PRO A 51 12.22 8.18 3.52
C PRO A 51 12.60 7.42 2.24
N PRO A 52 11.63 6.81 1.54
CA PRO A 52 11.91 6.14 0.28
C PRO A 52 12.35 7.18 -0.77
N PRO A 53 13.24 6.79 -1.70
CA PRO A 53 13.56 7.62 -2.86
C PRO A 53 12.30 7.95 -3.69
N PRO A 54 12.34 9.00 -4.53
CA PRO A 54 11.21 9.31 -5.42
C PRO A 54 10.84 8.13 -6.31
N ALA A 55 9.56 7.81 -6.41
CA ALA A 55 9.08 6.66 -7.18
C ALA A 55 9.33 6.78 -8.70
N ARG A 56 9.54 7.98 -9.18
CA ARG A 56 9.93 8.27 -10.56
C ARG A 56 11.30 8.94 -10.56
N PRO A 57 12.37 8.19 -10.79
CA PRO A 57 13.66 8.80 -11.05
C PRO A 57 13.55 9.66 -12.29
N SER A 58 14.23 10.81 -12.31
CA SER A 58 14.35 11.62 -13.52
C SER A 58 15.08 10.78 -14.57
N GLY A 59 14.35 10.35 -15.60
CA GLY A 59 14.92 9.66 -16.75
C GLY A 59 15.90 10.56 -17.50
N GLY A 60 16.85 9.97 -18.21
CA GLY A 60 17.69 10.68 -19.16
C GLY A 60 16.84 11.39 -20.22
N GLY A 61 17.28 12.56 -20.67
CA GLY A 61 16.61 13.27 -21.78
C GLY A 61 16.58 12.41 -23.02
N LEU A 62 15.48 12.47 -23.78
CA LEU A 62 15.41 11.89 -25.12
C LEU A 62 16.10 12.84 -26.11
N ASP A 63 17.01 12.32 -26.92
CA ASP A 63 17.53 13.06 -28.09
C ASP A 63 16.52 12.93 -29.24
N PRO A 64 15.86 14.01 -29.65
CA PRO A 64 14.95 13.98 -30.80
C PRO A 64 15.62 13.57 -32.11
N ALA A 65 16.91 13.83 -32.26
CA ALA A 65 17.67 13.48 -33.48
C ALA A 65 17.91 11.96 -33.58
N ALA A 66 17.84 11.23 -32.48
CA ALA A 66 17.94 9.78 -32.44
C ALA A 66 16.63 9.08 -32.88
N ILE A 67 15.52 9.81 -33.02
CA ILE A 67 14.23 9.28 -33.45
C ILE A 67 14.17 9.34 -34.97
N ARG A 68 14.39 8.19 -35.63
CA ARG A 68 14.45 8.08 -37.09
C ARG A 68 13.29 7.27 -37.67
N VAL A 69 12.71 6.38 -36.89
CA VAL A 69 11.60 5.52 -37.31
C VAL A 69 10.28 6.19 -36.91
N SER A 70 9.35 6.27 -37.85
CA SER A 70 8.02 6.81 -37.55
C SER A 70 7.20 5.84 -36.68
N VAL A 71 6.22 6.37 -35.96
CA VAL A 71 5.27 5.54 -35.20
C VAL A 71 4.54 4.55 -36.10
N ALA A 72 4.17 4.97 -37.31
CA ALA A 72 3.50 4.10 -38.29
C ALA A 72 4.38 2.93 -38.71
N ASP A 73 5.67 3.18 -38.99
CA ASP A 73 6.63 2.15 -39.36
C ASP A 73 6.90 1.20 -38.18
N ALA A 74 6.98 1.73 -36.97
CA ALA A 74 7.12 0.91 -35.77
C ALA A 74 5.92 -0.02 -35.56
N ILE A 75 4.69 0.47 -35.74
CA ILE A 75 3.47 -0.35 -35.64
C ILE A 75 3.46 -1.42 -36.75
N ALA A 76 3.93 -1.11 -37.95
CA ALA A 76 4.02 -2.07 -39.07
C ALA A 76 4.96 -3.26 -38.78
N LYS A 77 5.90 -3.12 -37.83
CA LYS A 77 6.79 -4.22 -37.38
C LYS A 77 6.10 -5.23 -36.48
N LEU A 78 4.94 -4.89 -35.88
CA LEU A 78 4.22 -5.80 -35.00
C LEU A 78 3.54 -6.93 -35.80
N PRO A 79 3.30 -8.09 -35.15
CA PRO A 79 2.43 -9.14 -35.70
C PRO A 79 1.06 -8.56 -36.10
N ALA A 80 0.47 -9.08 -37.15
CA ALA A 80 -0.77 -8.52 -37.72
C ALA A 80 -1.92 -8.42 -36.70
N GLU A 81 -2.05 -9.42 -35.85
CA GLU A 81 -3.04 -9.49 -34.77
C GLU A 81 -2.82 -8.46 -33.66
N SER A 82 -1.63 -7.88 -33.59
CA SER A 82 -1.25 -6.89 -32.58
C SER A 82 -1.24 -5.45 -33.11
N ARG A 83 -1.55 -5.24 -34.39
CA ARG A 83 -1.57 -3.90 -35.01
C ARG A 83 -2.79 -3.05 -34.66
N ALA A 84 -3.80 -3.64 -34.00
CA ALA A 84 -4.86 -2.86 -33.34
C ALA A 84 -4.28 -2.19 -32.10
N VAL A 85 -3.68 -1.01 -32.27
CA VAL A 85 -2.90 -0.31 -31.24
C VAL A 85 -3.82 0.59 -30.41
N HIS A 86 -3.67 0.51 -29.08
CA HIS A 86 -4.44 1.31 -28.11
C HIS A 86 -3.64 2.51 -27.59
N ALA A 87 -2.30 2.35 -27.46
CA ALA A 87 -1.41 3.40 -26.98
C ALA A 87 0.02 3.19 -27.49
N VAL A 88 0.74 4.29 -27.67
CA VAL A 88 2.17 4.31 -27.97
C VAL A 88 2.82 5.32 -27.03
N ASN A 89 3.80 4.88 -26.28
CA ASN A 89 4.65 5.74 -25.46
C ASN A 89 6.06 5.77 -26.06
N LEU A 90 6.71 6.91 -25.99
CA LEU A 90 8.14 7.04 -26.28
C LEU A 90 8.89 7.00 -24.94
N ARG A 91 9.86 6.11 -24.82
CA ARG A 91 10.67 5.87 -23.62
C ARG A 91 12.15 5.99 -23.94
N GLY A 92 12.92 6.64 -23.07
CA GLY A 92 14.38 6.55 -23.09
C GLY A 92 14.79 5.33 -22.25
N ILE A 93 15.42 4.34 -22.86
CA ILE A 93 15.85 3.11 -22.20
C ILE A 93 17.29 2.83 -22.61
N GLY A 94 18.21 2.75 -21.64
CA GLY A 94 19.63 2.59 -21.92
C GLY A 94 20.24 3.74 -22.73
N GLY A 95 19.65 4.94 -22.64
CA GLY A 95 20.07 6.11 -23.41
C GLY A 95 19.53 6.17 -24.84
N GLU A 96 18.75 5.19 -25.28
CA GLU A 96 18.16 5.10 -26.61
C GLU A 96 16.64 5.32 -26.59
N PRO A 97 16.05 5.91 -27.66
CA PRO A 97 14.61 6.09 -27.76
C PRO A 97 13.92 4.79 -28.21
N TRP A 98 12.89 4.40 -27.48
CA TRP A 98 12.08 3.20 -27.72
C TRP A 98 10.60 3.53 -27.76
N TYR A 99 9.89 2.97 -28.74
CA TYR A 99 8.43 2.92 -28.73
C TYR A 99 7.95 1.76 -27.87
N GLN A 100 7.19 2.05 -26.84
CA GLN A 100 6.43 1.08 -26.05
C GLN A 100 5.00 1.06 -26.59
N ILE A 101 4.63 0.01 -27.31
CA ILE A 101 3.39 -0.07 -28.08
C ILE A 101 2.46 -1.09 -27.46
N TYR A 102 1.27 -0.64 -27.11
CA TYR A 102 0.19 -1.49 -26.58
C TYR A 102 -0.76 -1.86 -27.71
N GLY A 103 -0.69 -3.11 -28.16
CA GLY A 103 -1.54 -3.64 -29.23
C GLY A 103 -2.02 -5.05 -28.90
N GLY A 104 -3.20 -5.42 -29.42
CA GLY A 104 -3.82 -6.72 -29.17
C GLY A 104 -4.38 -6.90 -27.73
N ALA A 105 -4.82 -8.12 -27.41
CA ALA A 105 -5.58 -8.41 -26.19
C ALA A 105 -4.73 -8.66 -24.94
N LYS A 106 -3.40 -8.81 -25.05
CA LYS A 106 -2.57 -9.36 -23.95
C LYS A 106 -2.06 -8.35 -22.91
N GLY A 107 -2.25 -7.03 -23.13
CA GLY A 107 -1.83 -6.01 -22.17
C GLY A 107 -0.31 -5.87 -21.94
N VAL A 108 0.51 -6.70 -22.59
CA VAL A 108 1.98 -6.63 -22.56
C VAL A 108 2.43 -5.75 -23.73
N PRO A 109 3.26 -4.71 -23.51
CA PRO A 109 3.71 -3.85 -24.58
C PRO A 109 4.74 -4.54 -25.47
N PHE A 110 4.77 -4.14 -26.75
CA PHE A 110 5.87 -4.40 -27.66
C PHE A 110 6.86 -3.25 -27.60
N TYR A 111 8.14 -3.56 -27.75
CA TYR A 111 9.18 -2.55 -27.81
C TYR A 111 9.82 -2.54 -29.18
N VAL A 112 9.80 -1.36 -29.81
CA VAL A 112 10.40 -1.10 -31.12
C VAL A 112 11.36 0.05 -30.95
N SER A 113 12.62 -0.14 -31.37
CA SER A 113 13.60 0.94 -31.35
C SER A 113 13.14 2.08 -32.27
N ALA A 114 13.10 3.28 -31.71
CA ALA A 114 12.80 4.48 -32.52
C ALA A 114 13.99 4.94 -33.39
N GLY A 115 15.18 4.36 -33.14
CA GLY A 115 16.38 4.63 -33.90
C GLY A 115 16.48 3.84 -35.22
N ASP A 116 16.23 2.53 -35.15
CA ASP A 116 16.44 1.61 -36.30
C ASP A 116 15.26 0.66 -36.58
N GLY A 117 14.25 0.65 -35.72
CA GLY A 117 13.03 -0.13 -35.91
C GLY A 117 13.15 -1.61 -35.54
N HIS A 118 14.21 -2.05 -34.88
CA HIS A 118 14.27 -3.43 -34.44
C HIS A 118 13.29 -3.67 -33.27
N VAL A 119 12.76 -4.89 -33.17
CA VAL A 119 11.83 -5.32 -32.12
C VAL A 119 12.58 -6.15 -31.12
N ASP A 120 12.50 -5.78 -29.83
CA ASP A 120 13.17 -6.53 -28.77
C ASP A 120 12.17 -6.96 -27.68
N PRO A 121 11.81 -8.26 -27.60
CA PRO A 121 10.92 -8.77 -26.57
C PRO A 121 11.47 -8.67 -25.14
N ALA A 122 12.80 -8.58 -24.98
CA ALA A 122 13.46 -8.49 -23.68
C ALA A 122 13.50 -7.04 -23.13
N GLN A 123 13.08 -6.06 -23.93
CA GLN A 123 13.23 -4.66 -23.58
C GLN A 123 12.34 -4.22 -22.40
N ASP A 124 11.21 -4.88 -22.20
CA ASP A 124 10.33 -4.61 -21.04
C ASP A 124 11.05 -4.90 -19.71
N GLU A 125 11.77 -6.02 -19.65
CA GLU A 125 12.54 -6.39 -18.46
C GLU A 125 13.75 -5.47 -18.25
N ARG A 126 14.45 -5.09 -19.34
CA ARG A 126 15.56 -4.13 -19.27
C ARG A 126 15.09 -2.79 -18.76
N TYR A 127 13.96 -2.29 -19.26
CA TYR A 127 13.34 -1.05 -18.78
C TYR A 127 12.97 -1.13 -17.30
N ALA A 128 12.35 -2.23 -16.86
CA ALA A 128 12.03 -2.44 -15.46
C ALA A 128 13.30 -2.48 -14.59
N THR A 129 14.37 -3.12 -15.08
CA THR A 129 15.66 -3.21 -14.37
C THR A 129 16.31 -1.83 -14.23
N GLU A 130 16.28 -1.02 -15.28
CA GLU A 130 16.80 0.36 -15.26
C GLU A 130 16.05 1.21 -14.23
N ILE A 131 14.71 1.14 -14.22
CA ILE A 131 13.89 1.85 -13.21
C ILE A 131 14.25 1.42 -11.79
N ALA A 132 14.36 0.10 -11.55
CA ALA A 132 14.69 -0.43 -10.23
C ALA A 132 16.09 0.01 -9.77
N SER A 133 17.09 -0.10 -10.64
CA SER A 133 18.47 0.32 -10.36
C SER A 133 18.55 1.83 -10.10
N ALA A 134 17.94 2.64 -10.98
CA ALA A 134 17.91 4.10 -10.81
C ALA A 134 17.23 4.52 -9.51
N PHE A 135 16.14 3.86 -9.13
CA PHE A 135 15.46 4.09 -7.84
C PHE A 135 16.37 3.83 -6.65
N LEU A 136 17.24 2.84 -6.74
CA LEU A 136 18.20 2.47 -5.70
C LEU A 136 19.59 3.14 -5.86
N GLY A 137 19.65 4.28 -6.57
CA GLY A 137 20.89 5.05 -6.73
C GLY A 137 21.93 4.39 -7.61
N GLY A 138 21.55 3.54 -8.55
CA GLY A 138 22.45 2.82 -9.45
C GLY A 138 22.88 1.44 -8.93
N ALA A 139 22.29 0.97 -7.82
CA ALA A 139 22.63 -0.35 -7.27
C ALA A 139 22.27 -1.48 -8.25
N LYS A 140 23.06 -2.54 -8.20
CA LYS A 140 22.75 -3.78 -8.94
C LYS A 140 21.52 -4.45 -8.34
N VAL A 141 20.57 -4.81 -9.21
CA VAL A 141 19.34 -5.49 -8.84
C VAL A 141 19.21 -6.82 -9.58
N THR A 142 18.57 -7.78 -8.94
CA THR A 142 18.28 -9.10 -9.51
C THR A 142 16.77 -9.28 -9.60
N LYS A 143 16.26 -9.63 -10.78
CA LYS A 143 14.85 -9.98 -10.95
C LYS A 143 14.54 -11.25 -10.16
N THR A 144 13.53 -11.17 -9.28
CA THR A 144 13.05 -12.28 -8.45
C THR A 144 11.64 -12.73 -8.81
N GLY A 145 10.93 -11.98 -9.67
CA GLY A 145 9.60 -12.37 -10.13
C GLY A 145 8.96 -11.40 -11.10
N TYR A 146 7.88 -11.87 -11.72
CA TYR A 146 6.95 -11.07 -12.52
C TYR A 146 5.54 -11.41 -12.04
N LEU A 147 4.85 -10.43 -11.48
CA LEU A 147 3.57 -10.62 -10.82
C LEU A 147 2.43 -10.16 -11.73
N THR A 148 1.50 -11.06 -11.99
CA THR A 148 0.23 -10.79 -12.68
C THR A 148 -0.96 -10.82 -11.72
N ALA A 149 -0.72 -11.18 -10.45
CA ALA A 149 -1.68 -11.20 -9.36
C ALA A 149 -1.05 -10.61 -8.09
N PHE A 150 -1.87 -10.11 -7.18
CA PHE A 150 -1.42 -9.64 -5.87
C PHE A 150 -1.04 -10.84 -4.98
N ASP A 151 -0.06 -10.62 -4.11
CA ASP A 151 0.39 -11.59 -3.11
C ASP A 151 0.40 -10.98 -1.70
N ASN A 152 0.97 -11.70 -0.71
CA ASN A 152 1.02 -11.23 0.68
C ASN A 152 1.93 -10.02 0.90
N GLU A 153 2.89 -9.80 0.00
CA GLU A 153 3.78 -8.64 0.06
C GLU A 153 3.29 -7.53 -0.86
N TYR A 154 2.95 -7.85 -2.11
CA TYR A 154 2.40 -6.89 -3.07
C TYR A 154 0.88 -6.96 -3.07
N ILE A 155 0.27 -6.32 -2.09
CA ILE A 155 -1.17 -6.39 -1.84
C ILE A 155 -1.98 -5.46 -2.76
N ASN A 156 -3.29 -5.67 -2.83
CA ASN A 156 -4.20 -4.99 -3.76
C ASN A 156 -4.31 -3.46 -3.57
N ILE A 157 -3.83 -2.89 -2.47
CA ILE A 157 -3.82 -1.43 -2.28
C ILE A 157 -2.91 -0.71 -3.29
N PHE A 158 -1.92 -1.40 -3.86
CA PHE A 158 -1.03 -0.83 -4.87
C PHE A 158 -1.68 -0.69 -6.25
N ARG A 159 -2.73 -1.46 -6.54
CA ARG A 159 -3.65 -1.35 -7.69
C ARG A 159 -3.01 -1.44 -9.08
N VAL A 160 -1.74 -1.75 -9.19
CA VAL A 160 -1.01 -1.79 -10.47
C VAL A 160 -0.49 -3.19 -10.71
N LEU A 161 -0.88 -3.78 -11.81
CA LEU A 161 -0.38 -5.05 -12.35
C LEU A 161 -0.31 -4.93 -13.88
N PRO A 162 0.59 -5.66 -14.55
CA PRO A 162 1.64 -6.47 -13.98
C PRO A 162 2.80 -5.65 -13.42
N VAL A 163 3.64 -6.28 -12.57
CA VAL A 163 4.86 -5.66 -12.03
C VAL A 163 6.02 -6.65 -12.01
N TYR A 164 7.22 -6.14 -12.23
CA TYR A 164 8.46 -6.85 -11.97
C TYR A 164 8.85 -6.69 -10.51
N ARG A 165 9.34 -7.76 -9.89
CA ARG A 165 9.94 -7.73 -8.54
C ARG A 165 11.44 -7.92 -8.66
N PHE A 166 12.18 -6.98 -8.08
CA PHE A 166 13.63 -7.00 -7.99
C PHE A 166 14.07 -7.05 -6.54
N ALA A 167 15.20 -7.70 -6.28
CA ALA A 167 15.92 -7.66 -5.01
C ALA A 167 17.26 -6.98 -5.20
N ALA A 168 17.65 -6.14 -4.23
CA ALA A 168 19.01 -5.65 -4.08
C ALA A 168 19.82 -6.62 -3.22
N ASP A 169 21.13 -6.67 -3.46
CA ASP A 169 22.07 -7.42 -2.64
C ASP A 169 22.53 -6.52 -1.46
N ASP A 170 21.64 -6.36 -0.48
CA ASP A 170 21.89 -5.58 0.72
C ASP A 170 21.44 -6.33 1.99
N ALA A 171 21.95 -5.89 3.15
CA ALA A 171 21.66 -6.51 4.45
C ALA A 171 20.16 -6.42 4.85
N LEU A 172 19.42 -5.48 4.27
CA LEU A 172 18.00 -5.27 4.54
C LEU A 172 17.10 -6.09 3.63
N GLU A 173 17.68 -6.82 2.64
CA GLU A 173 16.91 -7.55 1.62
C GLU A 173 15.87 -6.65 0.94
N THR A 174 16.32 -5.50 0.45
CA THR A 174 15.48 -4.53 -0.20
C THR A 174 14.83 -5.11 -1.45
N ARG A 175 13.52 -4.92 -1.57
CA ARG A 175 12.71 -5.34 -2.73
C ARG A 175 12.00 -4.16 -3.34
N VAL A 176 12.03 -4.10 -4.67
CA VAL A 176 11.43 -3.04 -5.46
C VAL A 176 10.47 -3.64 -6.48
N TYR A 177 9.27 -3.10 -6.56
CA TYR A 177 8.25 -3.50 -7.53
C TYR A 177 8.09 -2.42 -8.58
N VAL A 178 8.27 -2.78 -9.83
CA VAL A 178 8.30 -1.84 -10.96
C VAL A 178 7.19 -2.17 -11.95
N SER A 179 6.41 -1.17 -12.31
CA SER A 179 5.49 -1.25 -13.45
C SER A 179 6.09 -0.51 -14.64
N THR A 180 6.32 -1.22 -15.74
CA THR A 180 6.72 -0.62 -17.01
C THR A 180 5.58 0.14 -17.68
N VAL A 181 4.32 -0.19 -17.34
CA VAL A 181 3.13 0.54 -17.80
C VAL A 181 3.16 1.98 -17.29
N THR A 182 3.42 2.16 -15.99
CA THR A 182 3.52 3.50 -15.39
C THR A 182 4.92 4.10 -15.50
N GLY A 183 5.93 3.29 -15.84
CA GLY A 183 7.33 3.71 -15.87
C GLY A 183 7.85 4.12 -14.48
N SER A 184 7.41 3.44 -13.43
CA SER A 184 7.71 3.85 -12.06
C SER A 184 7.77 2.68 -11.09
N VAL A 185 8.40 2.93 -9.94
CA VAL A 185 8.32 2.04 -8.77
C VAL A 185 6.93 2.20 -8.14
N THR A 186 6.25 1.07 -7.96
CA THR A 186 4.91 1.01 -7.35
C THR A 186 4.96 0.64 -5.88
N ARG A 187 5.99 -0.10 -5.49
CA ARG A 187 6.28 -0.45 -4.09
C ARG A 187 7.78 -0.60 -3.87
N HIS A 188 8.23 -0.19 -2.72
CA HIS A 188 9.53 -0.46 -2.15
C HIS A 188 9.34 -1.00 -0.74
N THR A 189 10.09 -2.04 -0.37
CA THR A 189 10.05 -2.64 0.96
C THR A 189 11.40 -3.29 1.30
N ASP A 190 11.61 -3.57 2.57
CA ASP A 190 12.76 -4.28 3.11
C ASP A 190 12.30 -5.11 4.34
N LYS A 191 13.24 -5.82 4.98
CA LYS A 191 12.92 -6.62 6.19
C LYS A 191 12.25 -5.80 7.29
N GLN A 192 12.72 -4.58 7.54
CA GLN A 192 12.20 -3.74 8.63
C GLN A 192 10.80 -3.23 8.30
N ARG A 193 10.60 -2.71 7.08
CA ARG A 193 9.29 -2.25 6.62
C ARG A 193 8.28 -3.39 6.55
N GLN A 194 8.73 -4.58 6.14
CA GLN A 194 7.85 -5.74 6.09
C GLN A 194 7.47 -6.24 7.49
N PHE A 195 8.41 -6.21 8.44
CA PHE A 195 8.10 -6.50 9.85
C PHE A 195 7.04 -5.54 10.40
N GLU A 196 7.25 -4.22 10.21
CA GLU A 196 6.28 -3.19 10.60
C GLU A 196 4.91 -3.43 9.98
N ALA A 197 4.86 -3.64 8.66
CA ALA A 197 3.62 -3.90 7.94
C ALA A 197 2.89 -5.16 8.46
N ASN A 198 3.64 -6.22 8.77
CA ASN A 198 3.09 -7.45 9.33
C ASN A 198 2.55 -7.24 10.74
N VAL A 199 3.28 -6.55 11.61
CA VAL A 199 2.81 -6.20 12.96
C VAL A 199 1.54 -5.38 12.87
N PHE A 200 1.54 -4.31 12.07
CA PHE A 200 0.37 -3.46 11.90
C PHE A 200 -0.83 -4.24 11.33
N THR A 201 -0.60 -5.04 10.30
CA THR A 201 -1.66 -5.81 9.66
C THR A 201 -2.26 -6.85 10.62
N ASN A 202 -1.43 -7.57 11.37
CA ASN A 202 -1.92 -8.64 12.24
C ASN A 202 -2.51 -8.11 13.55
N PHE A 203 -1.88 -7.13 14.20
CA PHE A 203 -2.30 -6.65 15.51
C PHE A 203 -3.32 -5.50 15.43
N HIS A 204 -3.27 -4.68 14.38
CA HIS A 204 -4.21 -3.56 14.23
C HIS A 204 -5.43 -3.91 13.37
N LYS A 205 -5.22 -4.74 12.33
CA LYS A 205 -6.27 -5.09 11.36
C LYS A 205 -6.74 -6.55 11.45
N LEU A 206 -6.24 -7.34 12.40
CA LEU A 206 -6.53 -8.78 12.52
C LEU A 206 -6.29 -9.53 11.20
N GLY A 207 -5.17 -9.24 10.53
CA GLY A 207 -4.84 -9.78 9.20
C GLY A 207 -4.69 -11.30 9.15
N PHE A 208 -4.52 -11.95 10.31
CA PHE A 208 -4.53 -13.41 10.45
C PHE A 208 -5.92 -14.04 10.22
N ILE A 209 -6.99 -13.23 10.16
CA ILE A 209 -8.34 -13.68 9.79
C ILE A 209 -8.48 -13.54 8.27
N PRO A 210 -8.53 -14.67 7.49
CA PRO A 210 -8.55 -14.62 6.04
C PRO A 210 -9.83 -14.02 5.46
N ASP A 211 -10.99 -14.40 6.03
CA ASP A 211 -12.28 -13.89 5.55
C ASP A 211 -12.45 -12.42 5.90
N LYS A 212 -12.60 -11.60 4.86
CA LYS A 212 -12.70 -10.15 5.00
C LYS A 212 -13.93 -9.71 5.80
N ASN A 213 -15.08 -10.32 5.54
CA ASN A 213 -16.34 -9.90 6.16
C ASN A 213 -16.35 -10.25 7.64
N PHE A 214 -15.86 -11.45 7.98
CA PHE A 214 -15.73 -11.88 9.37
C PHE A 214 -14.70 -11.03 10.12
N ARG A 215 -13.58 -10.71 9.50
CA ARG A 215 -12.56 -9.82 10.05
C ARG A 215 -13.11 -8.42 10.34
N ASP A 216 -13.76 -7.81 9.33
CA ASP A 216 -14.31 -6.45 9.45
C ASP A 216 -15.41 -6.39 10.53
N PHE A 217 -16.25 -7.43 10.62
CA PHE A 217 -17.26 -7.57 11.68
C PHE A 217 -16.60 -7.70 13.07
N THR A 218 -15.57 -8.54 13.19
CA THR A 218 -14.81 -8.70 14.44
C THR A 218 -14.15 -7.40 14.89
N LEU A 219 -13.53 -6.67 13.95
CA LEU A 219 -12.95 -5.35 14.20
C LEU A 219 -14.00 -4.36 14.69
N ALA A 220 -15.18 -4.34 14.08
CA ALA A 220 -16.27 -3.45 14.48
C ALA A 220 -16.73 -3.74 15.91
N ILE A 221 -16.87 -5.02 16.30
CA ILE A 221 -17.22 -5.42 17.67
C ILE A 221 -16.13 -5.00 18.66
N LEU A 222 -14.87 -5.30 18.37
CA LEU A 222 -13.74 -4.99 19.25
C LEU A 222 -13.59 -3.47 19.44
N THR A 223 -13.66 -2.70 18.34
CA THR A 223 -13.55 -1.25 18.39
C THR A 223 -14.76 -0.62 19.08
N GLY A 224 -15.97 -1.08 18.75
CA GLY A 224 -17.22 -0.60 19.38
C GLY A 224 -17.25 -0.90 20.87
N GLY A 225 -16.86 -2.12 21.27
CA GLY A 225 -16.77 -2.51 22.67
C GLY A 225 -15.73 -1.70 23.45
N THR A 226 -14.59 -1.40 22.86
CA THR A 226 -13.57 -0.50 23.41
C THR A 226 -14.14 0.91 23.62
N ALA A 227 -14.85 1.46 22.64
CA ALA A 227 -15.48 2.76 22.75
C ALA A 227 -16.53 2.79 23.88
N LEU A 228 -17.36 1.75 24.00
CA LEU A 228 -18.33 1.62 25.08
C LEU A 228 -17.66 1.53 26.46
N ALA A 229 -16.55 0.80 26.57
CA ALA A 229 -15.78 0.73 27.82
C ALA A 229 -15.22 2.11 28.19
N ALA A 230 -14.71 2.88 27.23
CA ALA A 230 -14.21 4.22 27.46
C ALA A 230 -15.32 5.18 27.92
N VAL A 231 -16.48 5.17 27.25
CA VAL A 231 -17.64 5.98 27.62
C VAL A 231 -18.12 5.61 29.04
N ALA A 232 -18.23 4.32 29.36
CA ALA A 232 -18.61 3.87 30.70
C ALA A 232 -17.61 4.36 31.77
N GLY A 233 -16.32 4.38 31.48
CA GLY A 233 -15.28 4.95 32.34
C GLY A 233 -15.44 6.44 32.59
N ILE A 234 -15.69 7.22 31.52
CA ILE A 234 -15.94 8.67 31.62
C ILE A 234 -17.19 8.94 32.46
N VAL A 235 -18.30 8.25 32.22
CA VAL A 235 -19.52 8.39 32.99
C VAL A 235 -19.26 8.05 34.45
N LEU A 236 -18.55 6.95 34.73
CA LEU A 236 -18.20 6.53 36.10
C LEU A 236 -17.40 7.61 36.84
N PHE A 237 -16.43 8.25 36.14
CA PHE A 237 -15.63 9.33 36.71
C PHE A 237 -16.52 10.49 37.22
N PHE A 238 -17.48 10.94 36.42
CA PHE A 238 -18.37 12.04 36.82
C PHE A 238 -19.38 11.65 37.91
N VAL A 239 -19.93 10.43 37.84
CA VAL A 239 -20.94 9.96 38.82
C VAL A 239 -20.32 9.64 40.19
N THR A 240 -19.03 9.29 40.24
CA THR A 240 -18.34 8.96 41.50
C THR A 240 -17.50 10.08 42.08
N ARG A 241 -17.48 11.25 41.44
CA ARG A 241 -16.72 12.42 41.91
C ARG A 241 -17.25 12.89 43.27
N PRO A 242 -16.38 13.03 44.30
CA PRO A 242 -16.80 13.58 45.58
C PRO A 242 -17.43 14.96 45.42
N ARG A 243 -18.62 15.19 45.95
CA ARG A 243 -19.18 16.53 46.07
C ARG A 243 -18.25 17.33 46.95
N ARG A 244 -17.62 18.38 46.43
CA ARG A 244 -16.92 19.38 47.26
C ARG A 244 -18.00 19.99 48.17
N ASN A 245 -17.95 19.70 49.45
CA ASN A 245 -18.76 20.45 50.43
C ASN A 245 -18.27 21.90 50.32
N ALA A 246 -19.16 22.81 49.89
CA ALA A 246 -18.94 24.23 50.00
C ALA A 246 -18.96 24.54 51.51
N SER A 247 -17.77 24.82 52.06
CA SER A 247 -17.61 25.41 53.38
C SER A 247 -17.78 26.90 53.30
#